data_99e93c1b140549280e3df1d098640df2
#
_entry.id   99e93c1b140549280e3df1d098640df2
#
_cell.length_a   1.000
_cell.length_b   1.000
_cell.length_c   1.000
_cell.angle_alpha   90.00
_cell.angle_beta   90.00
_cell.angle_gamma   90.00
#
_symmetry.space_group_name_H-M   'P 1'
#
loop_
_entity.id
_entity.type
_entity.pdbx_description
1 polymer ?
#
loop_
_entity_poly.entity_id
_entity_poly.type
_entity_poly.pdbx_seq_one_letter_code
_entity_poly.pdbx_strand_id
1 'polypeptide(L)'
;MERWDASRSGVVMLPSGRLVRGRGLRRGRIDEADAPDFGVYLTASLHQEDWPSRWIAWPDFRLPRVPSSALSALREAYDRSSTERVEIACAGGAGRTGTALAILARYDGVAADEAVAWVRVAYRRDAVETPWQRRFVREAQLPL
;
A
#
# COMPACT_ATOMS: atom_id res chain seq x y z
N MET A 1 -20.49 8.62 1.66
CA MET A 1 -19.07 8.63 1.26
C MET A 1 -18.83 7.57 0.19
N GLU A 2 -18.18 7.95 -0.88
CA GLU A 2 -17.88 7.02 -1.96
C GLU A 2 -16.81 6.03 -1.56
N ARG A 3 -16.99 4.79 -1.97
CA ARG A 3 -15.97 3.74 -1.84
C ARG A 3 -15.30 3.52 -3.18
N TRP A 4 -14.11 2.92 -3.15
CA TRP A 4 -13.52 2.40 -4.38
C TRP A 4 -14.47 1.37 -5.00
N ASP A 5 -14.49 1.30 -6.33
CA ASP A 5 -15.16 0.22 -7.05
C ASP A 5 -14.24 -1.01 -7.02
N ALA A 6 -14.69 -2.06 -6.34
CA ALA A 6 -13.89 -3.28 -6.15
C ALA A 6 -13.51 -3.97 -7.47
N SER A 7 -14.24 -3.71 -8.56
CA SER A 7 -13.94 -4.29 -9.87
C SER A 7 -12.84 -3.54 -10.64
N ARG A 8 -12.47 -2.34 -10.20
CA ARG A 8 -11.47 -1.53 -10.90
C ARG A 8 -10.06 -2.06 -10.68
N SER A 9 -9.22 -1.89 -11.70
CA SER A 9 -7.82 -2.30 -11.66
C SER A 9 -7.09 -1.66 -10.46
N GLY A 10 -6.31 -2.46 -9.75
CA GLY A 10 -5.52 -2.00 -8.61
C GLY A 10 -6.27 -1.95 -7.29
N VAL A 11 -7.58 -2.11 -7.29
CA VAL A 11 -8.36 -2.10 -6.05
C VAL A 11 -8.30 -3.48 -5.40
N VAL A 12 -7.91 -3.51 -4.14
CA VAL A 12 -7.77 -4.73 -3.35
C VAL A 12 -8.79 -4.72 -2.22
N MET A 13 -9.49 -5.83 -2.04
CA MET A 13 -10.38 -6.01 -0.90
C MET A 13 -9.66 -6.79 0.19
N LEU A 14 -9.48 -6.15 1.35
CA LEU A 14 -8.93 -6.81 2.53
C LEU A 14 -9.99 -7.77 3.12
N PRO A 15 -9.58 -8.74 3.96
CA PRO A 15 -10.54 -9.71 4.51
C PRO A 15 -11.75 -9.10 5.20
N SER A 16 -11.60 -7.96 5.85
CA SER A 16 -12.69 -7.27 6.53
C SER A 16 -13.67 -6.55 5.58
N GLY A 17 -13.33 -6.48 4.29
CA GLY A 17 -14.13 -5.75 3.31
C GLY A 17 -13.62 -4.34 3.01
N ARG A 18 -12.59 -3.87 3.71
CA ARG A 18 -11.94 -2.59 3.38
C ARG A 18 -11.36 -2.67 1.97
N LEU A 19 -11.46 -1.57 1.24
CA LEU A 19 -10.91 -1.46 -0.13
C LEU A 19 -9.75 -0.46 -0.12
N VAL A 20 -8.64 -0.85 -0.74
CA VAL A 20 -7.46 0.00 -0.90
C VAL A 20 -6.99 -0.11 -2.33
N ARG A 21 -6.60 1.01 -2.95
CA ARG A 21 -6.07 0.98 -4.30
C ARG A 21 -4.55 1.04 -4.30
N GLY A 22 -3.92 0.08 -4.98
CA GLY A 22 -2.51 0.16 -5.33
C GLY A 22 -2.35 0.78 -6.71
N ARG A 23 -1.32 1.60 -6.90
CA ARG A 23 -1.11 2.28 -8.18
C ARG A 23 0.38 2.46 -8.49
N GLY A 24 0.72 2.42 -9.79
CA GLY A 24 2.04 2.79 -10.29
C GLY A 24 2.03 4.22 -10.77
N LEU A 25 2.89 5.06 -10.19
CA LEU A 25 2.97 6.48 -10.54
C LEU A 25 3.44 6.72 -11.98
N ARG A 26 4.18 5.75 -12.56
CA ARG A 26 4.63 5.84 -13.95
C ARG A 26 3.50 5.84 -14.97
N ARG A 27 2.30 5.43 -14.58
CA ARG A 27 1.12 5.46 -15.46
C ARG A 27 0.59 6.87 -15.67
N GLY A 28 1.14 7.86 -14.96
CA GLY A 28 0.81 9.25 -15.14
C GLY A 28 -0.32 9.74 -14.23
N ARG A 29 -0.89 10.86 -14.61
CA ARG A 29 -1.93 11.51 -13.83
C ARG A 29 -3.23 10.72 -13.87
N ILE A 30 -4.02 10.86 -12.80
CA ILE A 30 -5.36 10.31 -12.71
C ILE A 30 -6.38 11.43 -12.79
N ASP A 31 -7.58 11.10 -13.25
CA ASP A 31 -8.69 12.05 -13.29
C ASP A 31 -9.12 12.42 -11.87
N GLU A 32 -9.63 13.64 -11.71
CA GLU A 32 -10.10 14.13 -10.42
C GLU A 32 -11.14 13.19 -9.80
N ALA A 33 -12.00 12.59 -10.63
CA ALA A 33 -13.01 11.63 -10.16
C ALA A 33 -12.38 10.36 -9.54
N ASP A 34 -11.17 10.03 -9.94
CA ASP A 34 -10.44 8.86 -9.43
C ASP A 34 -9.46 9.20 -8.31
N ALA A 35 -9.42 10.47 -7.85
CA ALA A 35 -8.52 10.87 -6.79
C ALA A 35 -8.89 10.21 -5.47
N PRO A 36 -7.89 9.78 -4.68
CA PRO A 36 -8.17 9.23 -3.35
C PRO A 36 -8.50 10.33 -2.35
N ASP A 37 -9.07 9.93 -1.23
CA ASP A 37 -9.24 10.82 -0.08
C ASP A 37 -7.93 10.94 0.71
N PHE A 38 -7.09 9.90 0.64
CA PHE A 38 -5.80 9.85 1.33
C PHE A 38 -4.85 8.93 0.57
N GLY A 39 -3.61 9.34 0.39
CA GLY A 39 -2.60 8.55 -0.30
C GLY A 39 -1.33 8.37 0.50
N VAL A 40 -0.66 7.23 0.33
CA VAL A 40 0.68 6.97 0.88
C VAL A 40 1.61 6.68 -0.29
N TYR A 41 2.68 7.46 -0.40
CA TYR A 41 3.58 7.43 -1.55
C TYR A 41 4.96 6.95 -1.15
N LEU A 42 5.40 5.87 -1.77
CA LEU A 42 6.59 5.10 -1.42
C LEU A 42 7.63 5.32 -2.52
N THR A 43 8.38 6.40 -2.39
CA THR A 43 9.34 6.81 -3.42
C THR A 43 10.67 7.23 -2.82
N ALA A 44 11.74 7.17 -3.63
CA ALA A 44 13.07 7.57 -3.18
C ALA A 44 13.15 9.06 -2.88
N SER A 45 12.48 9.88 -3.71
CA SER A 45 12.45 11.33 -3.54
C SER A 45 11.02 11.79 -3.25
N LEU A 46 10.91 12.93 -2.58
CA LEU A 46 9.62 13.47 -2.16
C LEU A 46 8.59 13.49 -3.29
N HIS A 47 7.43 12.94 -3.00
CA HIS A 47 6.27 12.97 -3.88
C HIS A 47 5.13 13.67 -3.17
N GLN A 48 4.50 14.62 -3.84
CA GLN A 48 3.37 15.39 -3.30
C GLN A 48 2.19 15.33 -4.24
N GLU A 49 1.00 15.37 -3.66
CA GLU A 49 -0.27 15.40 -4.39
C GLU A 49 -1.16 16.52 -3.84
N ASP A 50 -2.25 16.81 -4.55
CA ASP A 50 -3.20 17.84 -4.13
C ASP A 50 -4.12 17.42 -3.00
N TRP A 51 -4.16 16.13 -2.66
CA TRP A 51 -4.98 15.58 -1.60
C TRP A 51 -4.15 15.21 -0.38
N PRO A 52 -4.77 14.99 0.78
CA PRO A 52 -4.04 14.56 1.98
C PRO A 52 -3.22 13.32 1.72
N SER A 53 -1.97 13.34 2.17
CA SER A 53 -1.07 12.23 1.89
C SER A 53 0.08 12.16 2.89
N ARG A 54 0.75 11.01 2.89
CA ARG A 54 2.03 10.80 3.56
C ARG A 54 3.05 10.35 2.54
N TRP A 55 4.25 10.87 2.65
CA TRP A 55 5.38 10.39 1.87
C TRP A 55 6.28 9.56 2.75
N ILE A 56 6.68 8.39 2.24
CA ILE A 56 7.63 7.50 2.91
C ILE A 56 8.84 7.38 2.00
N ALA A 57 10.02 7.76 2.51
CA ALA A 57 11.28 7.61 1.76
C ALA A 57 11.58 6.11 1.61
N TRP A 58 11.41 5.61 0.40
CA TRP A 58 11.53 4.18 0.12
C TRP A 58 12.15 3.96 -1.25
N PRO A 59 13.48 3.79 -1.32
CA PRO A 59 14.15 3.55 -2.59
C PRO A 59 13.69 2.25 -3.24
N ASP A 60 13.68 2.24 -4.57
CA ASP A 60 13.24 1.07 -5.34
C ASP A 60 14.07 -0.17 -4.98
N PHE A 61 13.41 -1.32 -4.94
CA PHE A 61 13.97 -2.62 -4.56
C PHE A 61 14.54 -2.69 -3.16
N ARG A 62 14.29 -1.70 -2.30
CA ARG A 62 14.86 -1.65 -0.96
C ARG A 62 13.77 -1.66 0.10
N LEU A 63 14.15 -1.42 1.34
CA LEU A 63 13.27 -1.23 2.48
C LEU A 63 13.07 0.27 2.72
N PRO A 64 12.01 0.66 3.46
CA PRO A 64 11.87 2.06 3.83
C PRO A 64 13.06 2.53 4.64
N ARG A 65 13.47 3.78 4.44
CA ARG A 65 14.61 4.36 5.16
C ARG A 65 14.39 4.40 6.66
N VAL A 66 13.16 4.64 7.09
CA VAL A 66 12.78 4.64 8.51
C VAL A 66 11.59 3.70 8.66
N PRO A 67 11.84 2.41 8.96
CA PRO A 67 10.76 1.41 9.02
C PRO A 67 9.63 1.75 9.98
N SER A 68 9.93 2.33 11.14
CA SER A 68 8.89 2.69 12.11
C SER A 68 7.95 3.76 11.58
N SER A 69 8.48 4.74 10.84
CA SER A 69 7.65 5.76 10.20
C SER A 69 6.77 5.16 9.10
N ALA A 70 7.32 4.22 8.33
CA ALA A 70 6.56 3.51 7.31
C ALA A 70 5.40 2.73 7.92
N LEU A 71 5.66 1.96 8.97
CA LEU A 71 4.63 1.17 9.63
C LEU A 71 3.54 2.06 10.25
N SER A 72 3.93 3.19 10.82
CA SER A 72 2.98 4.16 11.39
C SER A 72 2.08 4.76 10.31
N ALA A 73 2.66 5.16 9.17
CA ALA A 73 1.89 5.70 8.05
C ALA A 73 0.94 4.66 7.45
N LEU A 74 1.39 3.41 7.36
CA LEU A 74 0.54 2.33 6.87
C LEU A 74 -0.57 2.00 7.85
N ARG A 75 -0.34 2.12 9.15
CA ARG A 75 -1.42 1.97 10.14
C ARG A 75 -2.47 3.05 9.96
N GLU A 76 -2.06 4.29 9.74
CA GLU A 76 -2.99 5.38 9.43
C GLU A 76 -3.81 5.07 8.18
N ALA A 77 -3.14 4.60 7.12
CA ALA A 77 -3.81 4.22 5.87
C ALA A 77 -4.85 3.12 6.12
N TYR A 78 -4.48 2.13 6.91
CA TYR A 78 -5.38 1.04 7.27
C TYR A 78 -6.61 1.58 8.02
N ASP A 79 -6.40 2.40 9.04
CA ASP A 79 -7.50 2.94 9.83
C ASP A 79 -8.44 3.79 8.96
N ARG A 80 -7.87 4.63 8.09
CA ARG A 80 -8.67 5.48 7.19
C ARG A 80 -9.45 4.68 6.15
N SER A 81 -8.97 3.51 5.76
CA SER A 81 -9.60 2.71 4.71
C SER A 81 -10.99 2.19 5.10
N SER A 82 -11.37 2.26 6.37
CA SER A 82 -12.73 1.89 6.78
C SER A 82 -13.78 2.88 6.29
N THR A 83 -13.42 4.13 6.04
CA THR A 83 -14.37 5.20 5.68
C THR A 83 -13.91 6.06 4.49
N GLU A 84 -12.68 5.93 4.04
CA GLU A 84 -12.10 6.78 3.00
C GLU A 84 -11.55 5.94 1.85
N ARG A 85 -11.42 6.56 0.68
CA ARG A 85 -10.72 5.97 -0.46
C ARG A 85 -9.21 6.16 -0.25
N VAL A 86 -8.52 5.12 0.14
CA VAL A 86 -7.09 5.15 0.41
C VAL A 86 -6.32 4.54 -0.75
N GLU A 87 -5.22 5.19 -1.11
CA GLU A 87 -4.33 4.73 -2.17
C GLU A 87 -2.91 4.52 -1.62
N ILE A 88 -2.26 3.46 -2.09
CA ILE A 88 -0.83 3.22 -1.86
C ILE A 88 -0.14 3.17 -3.22
N ALA A 89 0.91 3.95 -3.42
CA ALA A 89 1.56 4.01 -4.72
C ALA A 89 3.08 4.10 -4.62
N CYS A 90 3.74 3.49 -5.57
CA CYS A 90 5.17 3.65 -5.84
C CYS A 90 5.36 3.83 -7.34
N ALA A 91 6.59 3.97 -7.82
CA ALA A 91 6.82 4.23 -9.24
C ALA A 91 6.17 3.17 -10.15
N GLY A 92 6.43 1.90 -9.91
CA GLY A 92 5.90 0.80 -10.74
C GLY A 92 4.60 0.18 -10.22
N GLY A 93 4.25 0.41 -8.97
CA GLY A 93 3.05 -0.16 -8.37
C GLY A 93 3.15 -1.63 -7.98
N ALA A 94 4.34 -2.24 -8.02
CA ALA A 94 4.51 -3.67 -7.77
C ALA A 94 5.22 -3.97 -6.45
N GLY A 95 6.53 -3.72 -6.35
CA GLY A 95 7.35 -4.17 -5.24
C GLY A 95 7.05 -3.46 -3.92
N ARG A 96 7.27 -2.16 -3.90
CA ARG A 96 7.04 -1.36 -2.69
C ARG A 96 5.56 -1.27 -2.35
N THR A 97 4.73 -1.03 -3.34
CA THR A 97 3.27 -1.00 -3.15
C THR A 97 2.77 -2.36 -2.67
N GLY A 98 3.22 -3.45 -3.29
CA GLY A 98 2.83 -4.79 -2.86
C GLY A 98 3.28 -5.11 -1.44
N THR A 99 4.49 -4.69 -1.06
CA THR A 99 5.00 -4.85 0.30
C THR A 99 4.10 -4.12 1.31
N ALA A 100 3.75 -2.87 1.00
CA ALA A 100 2.87 -2.09 1.85
C ALA A 100 1.47 -2.70 1.96
N LEU A 101 0.90 -3.15 0.85
CA LEU A 101 -0.42 -3.80 0.86
C LEU A 101 -0.41 -5.10 1.68
N ALA A 102 0.70 -5.85 1.63
CA ALA A 102 0.86 -7.04 2.47
C ALA A 102 0.87 -6.68 3.96
N ILE A 103 1.51 -5.56 4.32
CA ILE A 103 1.46 -5.05 5.70
C ILE A 103 0.03 -4.67 6.09
N LEU A 104 -0.72 -4.00 5.21
CA LEU A 104 -2.13 -3.71 5.48
C LEU A 104 -2.94 -4.98 5.71
N ALA A 105 -2.66 -6.03 4.92
CA ALA A 105 -3.32 -7.32 5.10
C ALA A 105 -3.04 -7.90 6.49
N ARG A 106 -1.82 -7.74 7.00
CA ARG A 106 -1.48 -8.16 8.37
C ARG A 106 -2.26 -7.39 9.42
N TYR A 107 -2.41 -6.07 9.25
CA TYR A 107 -3.27 -5.28 10.15
C TYR A 107 -4.71 -5.81 10.14
N ASP A 108 -5.15 -6.35 9.01
CA ASP A 108 -6.51 -6.87 8.84
C ASP A 108 -6.65 -8.35 9.23
N GLY A 109 -5.60 -8.95 9.81
CA GLY A 109 -5.68 -10.31 10.36
C GLY A 109 -5.03 -11.40 9.53
N VAL A 110 -4.46 -11.09 8.36
CA VAL A 110 -3.71 -12.10 7.59
C VAL A 110 -2.42 -12.43 8.33
N ALA A 111 -2.14 -13.73 8.48
CA ALA A 111 -0.94 -14.17 9.19
C ALA A 111 0.34 -13.68 8.49
N ALA A 112 1.36 -13.35 9.28
CA ALA A 112 2.60 -12.77 8.77
C ALA A 112 3.27 -13.64 7.69
N ASP A 113 3.25 -14.96 7.87
CA ASP A 113 3.85 -15.90 6.92
C ASP A 113 2.98 -16.17 5.69
N GLU A 114 1.74 -15.67 5.66
CA GLU A 114 0.82 -15.83 4.54
C GLU A 114 0.63 -14.54 3.74
N ALA A 115 1.07 -13.40 4.27
CA ALA A 115 0.73 -12.09 3.72
C ALA A 115 1.29 -11.86 2.30
N VAL A 116 2.50 -12.36 2.01
CA VAL A 116 3.08 -12.22 0.67
C VAL A 116 2.28 -13.01 -0.35
N ALA A 117 1.96 -14.26 -0.04
CA ALA A 117 1.13 -15.10 -0.93
C ALA A 117 -0.25 -14.46 -1.13
N TRP A 118 -0.81 -13.93 -0.06
CA TRP A 118 -2.12 -13.28 -0.11
C TRP A 118 -2.12 -12.09 -1.07
N VAL A 119 -1.14 -11.19 -0.96
CA VAL A 119 -1.10 -9.98 -1.80
C VAL A 119 -0.83 -10.32 -3.27
N ARG A 120 -0.10 -11.40 -3.52
CA ARG A 120 0.16 -11.84 -4.90
C ARG A 120 -1.08 -12.37 -5.60
N VAL A 121 -2.03 -12.90 -4.85
CA VAL A 121 -3.33 -13.31 -5.38
C VAL A 121 -4.28 -12.13 -5.47
N ALA A 122 -4.36 -11.32 -4.41
CA ALA A 122 -5.36 -10.26 -4.30
C ALA A 122 -5.03 -9.01 -5.12
N TYR A 123 -3.74 -8.75 -5.35
CA TYR A 123 -3.28 -7.54 -6.04
C TYR A 123 -2.56 -7.85 -7.35
N ARG A 124 -1.30 -8.32 -7.27
CA ARG A 124 -0.49 -8.63 -8.47
C ARG A 124 0.46 -9.79 -8.15
N ARG A 125 0.68 -10.66 -9.14
CA ARG A 125 1.61 -11.78 -8.97
C ARG A 125 3.04 -11.35 -8.69
N ASP A 126 3.45 -10.18 -9.20
CA ASP A 126 4.80 -9.62 -9.02
C ASP A 126 4.92 -8.69 -7.82
N ALA A 127 3.90 -8.65 -6.96
CA ALA A 127 3.97 -7.91 -5.70
C ALA A 127 5.07 -8.48 -4.79
N VAL A 128 5.78 -7.60 -4.10
CA VAL A 128 6.90 -7.94 -3.20
C VAL A 128 8.05 -8.57 -3.99
N GLU A 129 8.97 -7.74 -4.45
CA GLU A 129 9.95 -8.14 -5.46
C GLU A 129 11.21 -8.79 -4.91
N THR A 130 11.66 -8.41 -3.70
CA THR A 130 12.96 -8.84 -3.19
C THR A 130 12.86 -9.72 -1.96
N PRO A 131 13.91 -10.55 -1.67
CA PRO A 131 13.92 -11.35 -0.45
C PRO A 131 13.81 -10.51 0.83
N TRP A 132 14.46 -9.35 0.87
CA TRP A 132 14.40 -8.48 2.05
C TRP A 132 13.04 -7.82 2.20
N GLN A 133 12.33 -7.52 1.12
CA GLN A 133 10.94 -7.06 1.20
C GLN A 133 10.03 -8.17 1.75
N ARG A 134 10.19 -9.41 1.28
CA ARG A 134 9.44 -10.55 1.82
C ARG A 134 9.69 -10.73 3.32
N ARG A 135 10.96 -10.60 3.71
CA ARG A 135 11.34 -10.71 5.12
C ARG A 135 10.72 -9.59 5.95
N PHE A 136 10.73 -8.37 5.43
CA PHE A 136 10.10 -7.22 6.09
C PHE A 136 8.61 -7.47 6.33
N VAL A 137 7.89 -7.96 5.32
CA VAL A 137 6.47 -8.30 5.49
C VAL A 137 6.27 -9.31 6.61
N ARG A 138 7.10 -10.35 6.64
CA ARG A 138 6.97 -11.44 7.61
C ARG A 138 7.38 -11.06 9.02
N GLU A 139 8.45 -10.28 9.16
CA GLU A 139 9.09 -10.04 10.45
C GLU A 139 8.81 -8.69 11.08
N ALA A 140 8.24 -7.72 10.33
CA ALA A 140 7.95 -6.41 10.89
C ALA A 140 7.01 -6.52 12.09
N GLN A 141 7.36 -5.82 13.18
CA GLN A 141 6.51 -5.74 14.36
C GLN A 141 5.55 -4.57 14.18
N LEU A 142 4.28 -4.89 13.99
CA LEU A 142 3.28 -3.88 13.70
C LEU A 142 2.91 -3.12 14.98
N PRO A 143 2.85 -1.77 14.93
CA PRO A 143 2.35 -1.01 16.06
C PRO A 143 0.87 -1.29 16.28
N LEU A 144 0.47 -1.34 17.52
CA LEU A 144 -0.92 -1.57 17.90
C LEU A 144 -1.77 -0.32 17.73
#